data_72a40c35ea1c4519a7fe9e6d8cc5ac48
#
_entry.id   72a40c35ea1c4519a7fe9e6d8cc5ac48
#
_cell.length_a   1.000
_cell.length_b   1.000
_cell.length_c   1.000
_cell.angle_alpha   90.00
_cell.angle_beta   90.00
_cell.angle_gamma   90.00
#
_symmetry.space_group_name_H-M   'P 1'
#
loop_
_entity.id
_entity.type
_entity.pdbx_description
1 polymer ?
#
loop_
_entity_poly.entity_id
_entity_poly.type
_entity_poly.pdbx_seq_one_letter_code
_entity_poly.pdbx_strand_id
1 'polypeptide(L)'
;MNLLFLHQNFPAQFKHLAPALAQRGHDVKALTLRPEAPAAWQGVDIVRYTPQRGNAPGIHPWVLDFESKVIRGEAVFRAALEMKRAGYRPDAIV
;
A
#
# COMPACT_ATOMS: atom_id res chain seq x y z
N MET A 1 -0.01 -2.68 18.44
CA MET A 1 -0.02 -3.61 17.28
C MET A 1 0.52 -2.91 16.04
N ASN A 2 1.05 -3.67 15.14
CA ASN A 2 1.48 -3.19 13.83
C ASN A 2 0.33 -3.40 12.86
N LEU A 3 -0.18 -2.31 12.31
CA LEU A 3 -1.34 -2.34 11.41
C LEU A 3 -0.94 -1.79 10.04
N LEU A 4 -1.21 -2.54 9.00
CA LEU A 4 -0.87 -2.16 7.63
C LEU A 4 -2.13 -1.94 6.81
N PHE A 5 -2.28 -0.73 6.28
CA PHE A 5 -3.36 -0.39 5.37
C PHE A 5 -2.87 -0.48 3.93
N LEU A 6 -3.68 -1.11 3.08
CA LEU A 6 -3.40 -1.21 1.65
C LEU A 6 -4.49 -0.50 0.87
N HIS A 7 -4.15 0.59 0.23
CA HIS A 7 -5.08 1.26 -0.66
C HIS A 7 -4.31 2.12 -1.66
N GLN A 8 -4.60 1.92 -2.95
CA GLN A 8 -3.88 2.65 -4.01
C GLN A 8 -4.00 4.17 -3.87
N ASN A 9 -5.08 4.66 -3.28
CA ASN A 9 -5.35 6.08 -3.07
C ASN A 9 -5.46 6.43 -1.58
N PHE A 10 -4.68 5.74 -0.73
CA PHE A 10 -4.74 6.03 0.70
C PHE A 10 -4.65 7.54 0.97
N PRO A 11 -5.45 8.14 1.87
CA PRO A 11 -6.25 7.46 2.90
C PRO A 11 -7.65 7.00 2.46
N ALA A 12 -8.20 7.50 1.36
CA ALA A 12 -9.51 7.09 0.85
C ALA A 12 -10.53 6.95 1.98
N GLN A 13 -11.17 5.77 2.13
CA GLN A 13 -12.15 5.56 3.19
C GLN A 13 -11.54 5.44 4.59
N PHE A 14 -10.22 5.34 4.71
CA PHE A 14 -9.54 5.16 5.99
C PHE A 14 -9.09 6.46 6.66
N LYS A 15 -9.54 7.61 6.16
CA LYS A 15 -9.08 8.93 6.62
C LYS A 15 -9.38 9.21 8.09
N HIS A 16 -10.31 8.50 8.68
CA HIS A 16 -10.63 8.61 10.12
C HIS A 16 -10.08 7.45 10.92
N LEU A 17 -10.21 6.24 10.41
CA LEU A 17 -9.81 5.03 11.12
C LEU A 17 -8.30 4.95 11.33
N ALA A 18 -7.52 5.19 10.29
CA ALA A 18 -6.07 5.03 10.39
C ALA A 18 -5.46 6.02 11.41
N PRO A 19 -5.79 7.33 11.37
CA PRO A 19 -5.28 8.25 12.39
C PRO A 19 -5.75 7.91 13.79
N ALA A 20 -6.99 7.45 13.95
CA ALA A 20 -7.52 7.09 15.27
C ALA A 20 -6.73 5.93 15.89
N LEU A 21 -6.36 4.94 15.07
CA LEU A 21 -5.55 3.82 15.54
C LEU A 21 -4.12 4.26 15.88
N ALA A 22 -3.55 5.16 15.09
CA ALA A 22 -2.24 5.72 15.39
C ALA A 22 -2.25 6.48 16.74
N GLN A 23 -3.31 7.25 17.00
CA GLN A 23 -3.46 7.98 18.27
C GLN A 23 -3.57 7.04 19.47
N ARG A 24 -4.04 5.82 19.25
CA ARG A 24 -4.15 4.82 20.32
C ARG A 24 -2.84 4.08 20.57
N GLY A 25 -1.76 4.47 19.91
CA GLY A 25 -0.44 3.90 20.14
C GLY A 25 -0.07 2.74 19.24
N HIS A 26 -0.89 2.44 18.22
CA HIS A 26 -0.53 1.41 17.25
C HIS A 26 0.49 1.96 16.24
N ASP A 27 1.38 1.09 15.78
CA ASP A 27 2.30 1.41 14.71
C ASP A 27 1.57 1.20 13.38
N VAL A 28 1.05 2.28 12.82
CA VAL A 28 0.23 2.23 11.61
C VAL A 28 1.03 2.67 10.41
N LYS A 29 1.09 1.81 9.41
CA LYS A 29 1.72 2.11 8.13
C LYS A 29 0.71 1.90 7.02
N ALA A 30 0.91 2.60 5.90
CA ALA A 30 0.04 2.47 4.73
C ALA A 30 0.87 2.34 3.47
N LEU A 31 0.45 1.45 2.59
CA LEU A 31 1.01 1.32 1.23
C LEU A 31 0.07 2.00 0.25
N THR A 32 0.60 2.89 -0.56
CA THR A 32 -0.17 3.65 -1.54
C THR A 32 0.57 3.79 -2.85
N LEU A 33 -0.20 3.95 -3.93
CA LEU A 33 0.31 4.22 -5.27
C LEU A 33 0.41 5.72 -5.56
N ARG A 34 -0.15 6.58 -4.70
CA ARG A 34 -0.23 8.02 -4.95
C ARG A 34 1.15 8.64 -5.06
N PRO A 35 1.47 9.31 -6.20
CA PRO A 35 2.81 9.88 -6.41
C PRO A 35 3.14 11.03 -5.45
N GLU A 36 2.14 11.79 -5.03
CA GLU A 36 2.31 12.97 -4.17
C GLU A 36 2.09 12.67 -2.69
N ALA A 37 1.99 11.39 -2.31
CA ALA A 37 1.74 11.04 -0.91
C ALA A 37 2.91 11.48 -0.03
N PRO A 38 2.64 12.11 1.13
CA PRO A 38 3.71 12.45 2.07
C PRO A 38 4.26 11.20 2.75
N ALA A 39 5.46 11.30 3.32
CA ALA A 39 6.06 10.18 4.05
C ALA A 39 5.34 9.88 5.36
N ALA A 40 4.66 10.87 5.93
CA ALA A 40 3.89 10.70 7.16
C ALA A 40 2.65 11.57 7.11
N TRP A 41 1.56 11.05 7.67
CA TRP A 41 0.28 11.76 7.68
C TRP A 41 -0.49 11.36 8.94
N GLN A 42 -0.74 12.33 9.82
CA GLN A 42 -1.54 12.16 11.05
C GLN A 42 -1.14 10.91 11.87
N GLY A 43 0.18 10.70 12.03
CA GLY A 43 0.70 9.58 12.81
C GLY A 43 0.81 8.27 12.04
N VAL A 44 0.45 8.26 10.76
CA VAL A 44 0.56 7.10 9.88
C VAL A 44 1.80 7.25 8.99
N ASP A 45 2.67 6.26 8.98
CA ASP A 45 3.80 6.22 8.05
C ASP A 45 3.31 5.75 6.69
N ILE A 46 3.59 6.53 5.66
CA ILE A 46 3.13 6.24 4.31
C ILE A 46 4.29 5.77 3.46
N VAL A 47 4.15 4.59 2.88
CA VAL A 47 5.14 3.99 1.98
C VAL A 47 4.52 3.90 0.59
N ARG A 48 5.18 4.50 -0.38
CA ARG A 48 4.74 4.40 -1.77
C ARG A 48 5.29 3.13 -2.39
N TYR A 49 4.44 2.42 -3.10
CA TYR A 49 4.90 1.35 -3.97
C TYR A 49 4.75 1.78 -5.43
N THR A 50 5.62 1.25 -6.29
CA THR A 50 5.63 1.62 -7.70
C THR A 50 5.68 0.36 -8.54
N PRO A 51 4.74 0.18 -9.48
CA PRO A 51 4.81 -0.91 -10.42
C PRO A 51 6.12 -0.84 -11.23
N GLN A 52 6.78 -1.98 -11.42
CA GLN A 52 8.06 -2.04 -12.11
C GLN A 52 7.91 -2.22 -13.62
N ARG A 53 6.67 -2.46 -14.07
CA ARG A 53 6.37 -2.66 -15.48
C ARG A 53 4.95 -2.20 -15.78
N GLY A 54 4.69 -1.91 -17.05
CA GLY A 54 3.34 -1.68 -17.55
C GLY A 54 2.76 -2.94 -18.17
N ASN A 55 1.58 -2.80 -18.74
CA ASN A 55 0.92 -3.89 -19.43
C ASN A 55 1.74 -4.35 -20.64
N ALA A 56 1.70 -5.65 -20.93
CA ALA A 56 2.36 -6.20 -22.10
C ALA A 56 1.70 -5.67 -23.38
N PRO A 57 2.47 -5.40 -24.44
CA PRO A 57 1.89 -5.00 -25.73
C PRO A 57 1.06 -6.13 -26.31
N GLY A 58 -0.05 -5.78 -26.97
CA GLY A 58 -0.91 -6.75 -27.63
C GLY A 58 -1.74 -7.64 -26.74
N ILE A 59 -1.81 -7.33 -25.44
CA ILE A 59 -2.64 -8.10 -24.51
C ILE A 59 -4.12 -7.98 -24.89
N HIS A 60 -4.85 -9.09 -24.79
CA HIS A 60 -6.27 -9.09 -25.09
C HIS A 60 -7.00 -8.13 -24.14
N PRO A 61 -7.95 -7.28 -24.65
CA PRO A 61 -8.62 -6.30 -23.82
C PRO A 61 -9.30 -6.88 -22.58
N TRP A 62 -9.80 -8.11 -22.65
CA TRP A 62 -10.45 -8.73 -21.50
C TRP A 62 -9.47 -9.16 -20.42
N VAL A 63 -8.18 -9.28 -20.75
CA VAL A 63 -7.14 -9.68 -19.81
C VAL A 63 -6.39 -8.46 -19.26
N LEU A 64 -6.51 -7.31 -19.93
CA LEU A 64 -5.75 -6.12 -19.61
C LEU A 64 -5.96 -5.66 -18.17
N ASP A 65 -7.22 -5.61 -17.70
CA ASP A 65 -7.53 -5.19 -16.34
C ASP A 65 -6.94 -6.16 -15.31
N PHE A 66 -7.05 -7.45 -15.58
CA PHE A 66 -6.48 -8.48 -14.71
C PHE A 66 -4.96 -8.36 -14.63
N GLU A 67 -4.30 -8.18 -15.78
CA GLU A 67 -2.84 -7.98 -15.81
C GLU A 67 -2.43 -6.76 -14.99
N SER A 68 -3.16 -5.64 -15.11
CA SER A 68 -2.88 -4.42 -14.34
C SER A 68 -2.96 -4.69 -12.85
N LYS A 69 -3.93 -5.48 -12.42
CA LYS A 69 -4.07 -5.84 -11.01
C LYS A 69 -2.94 -6.73 -10.52
N VAL A 70 -2.50 -7.66 -11.36
CA VAL A 70 -1.35 -8.53 -11.03
C VAL A 70 -0.08 -7.69 -10.91
N ILE A 71 0.14 -6.75 -11.82
CA ILE A 71 1.31 -5.86 -11.78
C ILE A 71 1.32 -5.05 -10.48
N ARG A 72 0.17 -4.50 -10.08
CA ARG A 72 0.07 -3.77 -8.82
C ARG A 72 0.26 -4.67 -7.61
N GLY A 73 -0.30 -5.87 -7.66
CA GLY A 73 -0.13 -6.86 -6.61
C GLY A 73 1.33 -7.26 -6.42
N GLU A 74 2.07 -7.41 -7.51
CA GLU A 74 3.51 -7.67 -7.44
C GLU A 74 4.24 -6.52 -6.75
N ALA A 75 3.92 -5.28 -7.10
CA ALA A 75 4.55 -4.11 -6.51
C ALA A 75 4.28 -4.03 -5.00
N VAL A 76 3.05 -4.32 -4.58
CA VAL A 76 2.68 -4.36 -3.16
C VAL A 76 3.44 -5.47 -2.44
N PHE A 77 3.53 -6.65 -3.04
CA PHE A 77 4.25 -7.78 -2.45
C PHE A 77 5.72 -7.41 -2.22
N ARG A 78 6.36 -6.80 -3.22
CA ARG A 78 7.76 -6.39 -3.09
C ARG A 78 7.95 -5.33 -2.01
N ALA A 79 7.05 -4.36 -1.93
CA ALA A 79 7.10 -3.33 -0.89
C ALA A 79 6.90 -3.94 0.51
N ALA A 80 5.95 -4.86 0.65
CA ALA A 80 5.71 -5.54 1.91
C ALA A 80 6.90 -6.40 2.35
N LEU A 81 7.57 -7.04 1.38
CA LEU A 81 8.77 -7.83 1.66
C LEU A 81 9.91 -6.94 2.16
N GLU A 82 10.07 -5.75 1.56
CA GLU A 82 11.05 -4.77 2.04
C GLU A 82 10.74 -4.33 3.47
N MET A 83 9.48 -4.07 3.78
CA MET A 83 9.06 -3.70 5.14
C MET A 83 9.39 -4.81 6.13
N LYS A 84 9.14 -6.06 5.75
CA LYS A 84 9.47 -7.23 6.58
C LYS A 84 10.96 -7.31 6.84
N ARG A 85 11.79 -7.10 5.82
CA ARG A 85 13.25 -7.10 5.95
C ARG A 85 13.75 -5.98 6.85
N ALA A 86 13.04 -4.86 6.87
CA ALA A 86 13.33 -3.73 7.74
C ALA A 86 12.81 -3.93 9.17
N GLY A 87 12.16 -5.06 9.46
CA GLY A 87 11.69 -5.40 10.79
C GLY A 87 10.23 -5.13 11.07
N TYR A 88 9.45 -4.68 10.08
CA TYR A 88 8.03 -4.41 10.28
C TYR A 88 7.21 -5.63 9.88
N ARG A 89 6.51 -6.21 10.85
CA ARG A 89 5.60 -7.33 10.62
C ARG A 89 4.20 -6.91 11.06
N PRO A 90 3.25 -6.78 10.13
CA PRO A 90 1.90 -6.40 10.51
C PRO A 90 1.20 -7.52 11.29
N ASP A 91 0.46 -7.12 12.31
CA ASP A 91 -0.44 -8.02 13.03
C ASP A 91 -1.76 -8.15 12.29
N ALA A 92 -2.14 -7.12 11.53
CA ALA A 92 -3.31 -7.13 10.70
C ALA A 92 -3.08 -6.29 9.44
N ILE A 93 -3.69 -6.70 8.33
CA ILE A 93 -3.68 -5.98 7.07
C ILE A 93 -5.12 -5.61 6.72
N VAL A 94 -5.32 -4.34 6.42
CA VAL A 94 -6.64 -3.79 6.14
C VAL A 94 -6.77 -3.35 4.70
#